data_a843cc2d1cedd967d33bb677cdff26bd
#
_entry.id   a843cc2d1cedd967d33bb677cdff26bd
#
_cell.length_a   1.000
_cell.length_b   1.000
_cell.length_c   1.000
_cell.angle_alpha   90.00
_cell.angle_beta   90.00
_cell.angle_gamma   90.00
#
_symmetry.space_group_name_H-M   'P 1'
#
loop_
_entity.id
_entity.type
_entity.pdbx_description
1 polymer ?
#
loop_
_entity_poly.entity_id
_entity_poly.type
_entity_poly.pdbx_seq_one_letter_code
_entity_poly.pdbx_strand_id
1 'polypeptide(L)'
;MTSASRVPVIPLLFLGVLVLAATAWAQNRPPISEQIAKTYGLGSFGQIERIRYTFNIHELNLSRTWVWEPKTDQVSYEGIDKTGQPVKLTYLRSQLSSQAAVVRDEIDPAFINDQYWLVFPLHLVWDSSAKVEETGMHKLPLGKGSARRVVVTYPSDGGYAPGDTWELFVGADNRIQEWIYNHGGNPKWTGVWSWEDYKRAGPLLISLNHRGRGMNGKPSRVFFTDVAVELAGKANAWVKAR
;
A
#
# COMPACT_ATOMS: atom_id res chain seq x y z
N MET A 1 -65.31 26.53 -56.24
CA MET A 1 -65.18 25.59 -55.16
C MET A 1 -63.70 25.21 -55.06
N THR A 2 -62.94 25.89 -54.22
CA THR A 2 -61.48 25.73 -54.10
C THR A 2 -61.20 25.04 -52.78
N SER A 3 -60.70 23.81 -52.88
CA SER A 3 -60.30 22.98 -51.74
C SER A 3 -58.89 23.41 -51.24
N ALA A 4 -58.82 23.90 -50.00
CA ALA A 4 -57.57 24.25 -49.35
C ALA A 4 -56.98 23.01 -48.67
N SER A 5 -55.81 22.55 -49.14
CA SER A 5 -55.04 21.48 -48.55
C SER A 5 -54.29 22.01 -47.33
N ARG A 6 -54.52 21.41 -46.15
CA ARG A 6 -53.79 21.70 -44.91
C ARG A 6 -52.57 20.77 -44.80
N VAL A 7 -51.41 21.37 -44.73
CA VAL A 7 -50.15 20.67 -44.45
C VAL A 7 -50.01 20.49 -42.92
N PRO A 8 -49.72 19.29 -42.40
CA PRO A 8 -49.50 19.11 -40.97
C PRO A 8 -48.12 19.59 -40.55
N VAL A 9 -48.05 20.44 -39.56
CA VAL A 9 -46.84 20.89 -38.88
C VAL A 9 -46.44 19.80 -37.89
N ILE A 10 -45.27 19.16 -38.12
CA ILE A 10 -44.66 18.19 -37.16
C ILE A 10 -43.83 19.00 -36.16
N PRO A 11 -44.09 18.91 -34.83
CA PRO A 11 -43.22 19.54 -33.85
C PRO A 11 -41.87 18.77 -33.74
N LEU A 12 -40.76 19.43 -34.00
CA LEU A 12 -39.42 18.93 -33.71
C LEU A 12 -39.25 18.88 -32.17
N LEU A 13 -39.27 17.69 -31.60
CA LEU A 13 -38.82 17.43 -30.24
C LEU A 13 -37.29 17.53 -30.20
N PHE A 14 -36.78 18.61 -29.62
CA PHE A 14 -35.37 18.72 -29.22
C PHE A 14 -35.15 17.79 -28.04
N LEU A 15 -34.56 16.63 -28.28
CA LEU A 15 -34.05 15.75 -27.27
C LEU A 15 -32.74 16.35 -26.75
N GLY A 16 -32.80 17.10 -25.66
CA GLY A 16 -31.63 17.61 -24.93
C GLY A 16 -30.91 16.43 -24.25
N VAL A 17 -29.78 16.01 -24.84
CA VAL A 17 -28.88 15.06 -24.19
C VAL A 17 -28.19 15.80 -23.04
N LEU A 18 -28.64 15.58 -21.80
CA LEU A 18 -27.94 15.99 -20.60
C LEU A 18 -26.68 15.10 -20.46
N VAL A 19 -25.54 15.59 -20.93
CA VAL A 19 -24.23 14.99 -20.61
C VAL A 19 -23.95 15.32 -19.15
N LEU A 20 -24.26 14.41 -18.26
CA LEU A 20 -23.77 14.41 -16.88
C LEU A 20 -22.25 14.16 -16.95
N ALA A 21 -21.47 15.24 -16.96
CA ALA A 21 -20.04 15.18 -16.70
C ALA A 21 -19.88 14.72 -15.24
N ALA A 22 -19.65 13.43 -15.05
CA ALA A 22 -19.12 12.91 -13.80
C ALA A 22 -17.71 13.51 -13.63
N THR A 23 -17.63 14.62 -12.91
CA THR A 23 -16.35 15.12 -12.39
C THR A 23 -15.85 14.10 -11.40
N ALA A 24 -15.00 13.16 -11.87
CA ALA A 24 -14.19 12.36 -10.99
C ALA A 24 -13.37 13.35 -10.16
N TRP A 25 -13.68 13.42 -8.88
CA TRP A 25 -12.87 14.14 -7.89
C TRP A 25 -11.55 13.39 -7.79
N ALA A 26 -10.60 13.72 -8.67
CA ALA A 26 -9.22 13.37 -8.45
C ALA A 26 -8.86 14.02 -7.10
N GLN A 27 -8.73 13.21 -6.05
CA GLN A 27 -8.26 13.70 -4.76
C GLN A 27 -6.94 14.42 -5.04
N ASN A 28 -6.91 15.72 -4.78
CA ASN A 28 -5.72 16.55 -4.97
C ASN A 28 -4.73 16.16 -3.87
N ARG A 29 -3.94 15.11 -4.14
CA ARG A 29 -2.93 14.63 -3.18
C ARG A 29 -1.86 15.69 -3.01
N PRO A 30 -1.40 15.95 -1.78
CA PRO A 30 -0.33 16.90 -1.55
C PRO A 30 0.94 16.43 -2.30
N PRO A 31 1.74 17.35 -2.85
CA PRO A 31 2.96 17.02 -3.62
C PRO A 31 3.92 16.11 -2.87
N ILE A 32 3.92 16.14 -1.53
CA ILE A 32 4.74 15.28 -0.67
C ILE A 32 4.49 13.79 -0.89
N SER A 33 3.25 13.38 -1.18
CA SER A 33 2.92 11.97 -1.45
C SER A 33 3.72 11.43 -2.63
N GLU A 34 3.75 12.20 -3.71
CA GLU A 34 4.46 11.81 -4.92
C GLU A 34 5.98 11.91 -4.74
N GLN A 35 6.48 12.91 -4.01
CA GLN A 35 7.90 13.05 -3.69
C GLN A 35 8.42 11.86 -2.89
N ILE A 36 7.68 11.45 -1.87
CA ILE A 36 8.00 10.25 -1.11
C ILE A 36 8.00 9.02 -2.03
N ALA A 37 6.89 8.74 -2.71
CA ALA A 37 6.76 7.56 -3.54
C ALA A 37 7.84 7.49 -4.65
N LYS A 38 8.22 8.60 -5.26
CA LYS A 38 9.33 8.69 -6.23
C LYS A 38 10.67 8.33 -5.59
N THR A 39 10.94 8.77 -4.36
CA THR A 39 12.16 8.43 -3.62
C THR A 39 12.27 6.92 -3.42
N TYR A 40 11.14 6.23 -3.22
CA TYR A 40 11.07 4.78 -3.03
C TYR A 40 10.96 3.97 -4.32
N GLY A 41 10.95 4.63 -5.49
CA GLY A 41 11.07 3.95 -6.79
C GLY A 41 9.78 3.87 -7.60
N LEU A 42 8.75 4.67 -7.28
CA LEU A 42 7.46 4.68 -8.00
C LEU A 42 7.64 4.75 -9.52
N GLY A 43 8.50 5.66 -10.01
CA GLY A 43 8.68 5.88 -11.46
C GLY A 43 9.28 4.69 -12.22
N SER A 44 9.87 3.74 -11.51
CA SER A 44 10.49 2.54 -12.10
C SER A 44 9.82 1.24 -11.64
N PHE A 45 8.74 1.32 -10.85
CA PHE A 45 8.05 0.14 -10.33
C PHE A 45 7.54 -0.78 -11.43
N GLY A 46 7.07 -0.23 -12.55
CA GLY A 46 6.62 -1.00 -13.72
C GLY A 46 7.69 -1.87 -14.39
N GLN A 47 8.98 -1.68 -14.06
CA GLN A 47 10.08 -2.54 -14.53
C GLN A 47 10.23 -3.82 -13.70
N ILE A 48 9.52 -3.94 -12.59
CA ILE A 48 9.62 -5.09 -11.68
C ILE A 48 8.66 -6.18 -12.16
N GLU A 49 9.19 -7.38 -12.32
CA GLU A 49 8.43 -8.59 -12.58
C GLU A 49 8.05 -9.29 -11.28
N ARG A 50 9.03 -9.47 -10.39
CA ARG A 50 8.81 -10.16 -9.11
C ARG A 50 9.55 -9.47 -7.98
N ILE A 51 8.95 -9.48 -6.80
CA ILE A 51 9.57 -9.06 -5.55
C ILE A 51 9.57 -10.25 -4.61
N ARG A 52 10.74 -10.62 -4.08
CA ARG A 52 10.88 -11.63 -3.04
C ARG A 52 11.30 -10.97 -1.75
N TYR A 53 10.73 -11.38 -0.63
CA TYR A 53 11.13 -10.95 0.69
C TYR A 53 10.69 -11.93 1.76
N THR A 54 11.40 -11.96 2.90
CA THR A 54 10.96 -12.63 4.12
C THR A 54 10.67 -11.57 5.18
N PHE A 55 9.43 -11.50 5.61
CA PHE A 55 8.95 -10.65 6.70
C PHE A 55 9.13 -11.37 8.03
N ASN A 56 9.65 -10.68 9.03
CA ASN A 56 9.92 -11.25 10.34
C ASN A 56 9.41 -10.33 11.45
N ILE A 57 8.83 -10.93 12.50
CA ILE A 57 8.54 -10.26 13.79
C ILE A 57 9.32 -10.99 14.86
N HIS A 58 10.30 -10.31 15.46
CA HIS A 58 11.24 -10.92 16.41
C HIS A 58 10.53 -11.50 17.65
N GLU A 59 9.65 -10.75 18.27
CA GLU A 59 8.98 -11.11 19.54
C GLU A 59 8.01 -12.27 19.38
N LEU A 60 7.54 -12.52 18.17
CA LEU A 60 6.60 -13.60 17.85
C LEU A 60 7.30 -14.83 17.25
N ASN A 61 8.63 -14.76 17.04
CA ASN A 61 9.37 -15.76 16.26
C ASN A 61 8.66 -16.09 14.94
N LEU A 62 8.08 -15.06 14.31
CA LEU A 62 7.30 -15.18 13.10
C LEU A 62 8.17 -14.90 11.89
N SER A 63 8.08 -15.75 10.89
CA SER A 63 8.76 -15.60 9.60
C SER A 63 7.84 -16.04 8.48
N ARG A 64 7.68 -15.19 7.45
CA ARG A 64 6.84 -15.45 6.27
C ARG A 64 7.59 -15.04 5.02
N THR A 65 7.75 -15.94 4.08
CA THR A 65 8.42 -15.67 2.80
C THR A 65 7.41 -15.51 1.69
N TRP A 66 7.59 -14.46 0.93
CA TRP A 66 6.71 -14.05 -0.16
C TRP A 66 7.47 -13.91 -1.47
N VAL A 67 6.83 -14.30 -2.57
CA VAL A 67 7.16 -13.85 -3.92
C VAL A 67 5.89 -13.23 -4.51
N TRP A 68 5.96 -11.96 -4.81
CA TRP A 68 4.86 -11.21 -5.40
C TRP A 68 5.19 -10.82 -6.84
N GLU A 69 4.26 -11.07 -7.74
CA GLU A 69 4.28 -10.66 -9.15
C GLU A 69 3.27 -9.52 -9.35
N PRO A 70 3.69 -8.24 -9.26
CA PRO A 70 2.75 -7.12 -9.27
C PRO A 70 1.90 -7.00 -10.54
N LYS A 71 2.41 -7.47 -11.68
CA LYS A 71 1.71 -7.37 -12.98
C LYS A 71 0.59 -8.39 -13.15
N THR A 72 0.75 -9.57 -12.58
CA THR A 72 -0.23 -10.66 -12.63
C THR A 72 -1.08 -10.75 -11.38
N ASP A 73 -0.67 -10.04 -10.33
CA ASP A 73 -1.19 -10.13 -8.96
C ASP A 73 -1.13 -11.54 -8.38
N GLN A 74 -0.12 -12.32 -8.82
CA GLN A 74 0.19 -13.64 -8.29
C GLN A 74 1.05 -13.51 -7.04
N VAL A 75 0.71 -14.25 -6.00
CA VAL A 75 1.44 -14.31 -4.74
C VAL A 75 1.78 -15.75 -4.42
N SER A 76 3.06 -16.01 -4.14
CA SER A 76 3.55 -17.26 -3.56
C SER A 76 3.91 -17.04 -2.10
N TYR A 77 3.49 -17.95 -1.26
CA TYR A 77 3.68 -17.95 0.19
C TYR A 77 4.45 -19.18 0.65
N GLU A 78 5.36 -18.99 1.58
CA GLU A 78 5.99 -20.06 2.34
C GLU A 78 6.12 -19.63 3.80
N GLY A 79 5.54 -20.42 4.71
CA GLY A 79 5.53 -20.09 6.14
C GLY A 79 4.77 -21.15 6.92
N ILE A 80 4.17 -20.73 8.02
CA ILE A 80 3.29 -21.57 8.84
C ILE A 80 1.90 -20.92 8.91
N ASP A 81 0.87 -21.75 9.01
CA ASP A 81 -0.50 -21.28 9.28
C ASP A 81 -0.73 -21.05 10.79
N LYS A 82 -1.92 -20.58 11.15
CA LYS A 82 -2.29 -20.32 12.56
C LYS A 82 -2.34 -21.59 13.41
N THR A 83 -2.31 -22.78 12.80
CA THR A 83 -2.24 -24.06 13.54
C THR A 83 -0.81 -24.53 13.73
N GLY A 84 0.19 -23.80 13.19
CA GLY A 84 1.61 -24.12 13.25
C GLY A 84 2.06 -25.12 12.17
N GLN A 85 1.22 -25.40 11.16
CA GLN A 85 1.58 -26.32 10.08
C GLN A 85 2.30 -25.57 8.95
N PRO A 86 3.34 -26.19 8.34
CA PRO A 86 4.00 -25.64 7.18
C PRO A 86 3.02 -25.49 6.01
N VAL A 87 3.03 -24.32 5.38
CA VAL A 87 2.23 -24.02 4.20
C VAL A 87 3.13 -23.48 3.10
N LYS A 88 2.98 -24.02 1.91
CA LYS A 88 3.59 -23.50 0.69
C LYS A 88 2.57 -23.55 -0.42
N LEU A 89 2.21 -22.38 -0.96
CA LEU A 89 1.20 -22.28 -2.01
C LEU A 89 1.42 -21.04 -2.88
N THR A 90 0.71 -21.02 -4.00
CA THR A 90 0.64 -19.86 -4.91
C THR A 90 -0.81 -19.61 -5.26
N TYR A 91 -1.22 -18.33 -5.30
CA TYR A 91 -2.58 -17.94 -5.65
C TYR A 91 -2.60 -16.63 -6.44
N LEU A 92 -3.72 -16.40 -7.14
CA LEU A 92 -4.01 -15.13 -7.82
C LEU A 92 -4.96 -14.31 -6.94
N ARG A 93 -4.57 -13.10 -6.56
CA ARG A 93 -5.40 -12.21 -5.75
C ARG A 93 -6.65 -11.76 -6.50
N SER A 94 -6.56 -11.61 -7.83
CA SER A 94 -7.73 -11.34 -8.68
C SER A 94 -8.82 -12.43 -8.61
N GLN A 95 -8.47 -13.62 -8.11
CA GLN A 95 -9.38 -14.75 -7.93
C GLN A 95 -9.57 -15.11 -6.43
N LEU A 96 -9.35 -14.16 -5.53
CA LEU A 96 -9.34 -14.39 -4.08
C LEU A 96 -10.65 -15.00 -3.58
N SER A 97 -11.80 -14.57 -4.10
CA SER A 97 -13.12 -15.08 -3.70
C SER A 97 -13.32 -16.58 -3.92
N SER A 98 -12.60 -17.16 -4.89
CA SER A 98 -12.65 -18.59 -5.22
C SER A 98 -11.55 -19.41 -4.54
N GLN A 99 -10.63 -18.78 -3.82
CA GLN A 99 -9.55 -19.47 -3.10
C GLN A 99 -10.07 -20.19 -1.84
N ALA A 100 -9.27 -21.13 -1.33
CA ALA A 100 -9.56 -21.79 -0.06
C ALA A 100 -9.66 -20.78 1.10
N ALA A 101 -10.44 -21.11 2.15
CA ALA A 101 -10.67 -20.24 3.30
C ALA A 101 -9.34 -19.77 3.94
N VAL A 102 -8.36 -20.67 4.10
CA VAL A 102 -7.05 -20.32 4.66
C VAL A 102 -6.34 -19.22 3.85
N VAL A 103 -6.50 -19.22 2.52
CA VAL A 103 -5.92 -18.17 1.68
C VAL A 103 -6.65 -16.86 1.89
N ARG A 104 -8.00 -16.85 1.83
CA ARG A 104 -8.80 -15.64 1.96
C ARG A 104 -8.71 -15.00 3.34
N ASP A 105 -8.74 -15.83 4.39
CA ASP A 105 -9.01 -15.37 5.76
C ASP A 105 -7.73 -15.25 6.60
N GLU A 106 -6.60 -15.80 6.11
CA GLU A 106 -5.33 -15.78 6.83
C GLU A 106 -4.15 -15.30 5.98
N ILE A 107 -3.92 -15.95 4.82
CA ILE A 107 -2.69 -15.73 4.05
C ILE A 107 -2.72 -14.41 3.29
N ASP A 108 -3.81 -14.09 2.57
CA ASP A 108 -3.89 -12.82 1.83
C ASP A 108 -3.92 -11.58 2.75
N PRO A 109 -4.65 -11.56 3.88
CA PRO A 109 -4.52 -10.50 4.87
C PRO A 109 -3.11 -10.35 5.44
N ALA A 110 -2.39 -11.48 5.67
CA ALA A 110 -1.00 -11.44 6.10
C ALA A 110 -0.07 -10.87 5.01
N PHE A 111 -0.29 -11.25 3.74
CA PHE A 111 0.45 -10.69 2.62
C PHE A 111 0.29 -9.15 2.55
N ILE A 112 -0.94 -8.66 2.65
CA ILE A 112 -1.21 -7.21 2.62
C ILE A 112 -0.51 -6.50 3.80
N ASN A 113 -0.62 -7.04 5.00
CA ASN A 113 0.08 -6.47 6.16
C ASN A 113 1.60 -6.38 5.91
N ASP A 114 2.22 -7.47 5.46
CA ASP A 114 3.67 -7.55 5.30
C ASP A 114 4.15 -6.67 4.13
N GLN A 115 3.37 -6.58 3.07
CA GLN A 115 3.62 -5.75 1.92
C GLN A 115 3.52 -4.25 2.27
N TYR A 116 2.59 -3.85 3.16
CA TYR A 116 2.50 -2.49 3.69
C TYR A 116 3.78 -2.09 4.45
N TRP A 117 4.35 -2.97 5.24
CA TRP A 117 5.64 -2.71 5.89
C TRP A 117 6.78 -2.54 4.89
N LEU A 118 6.74 -3.25 3.76
CA LEU A 118 7.80 -3.22 2.76
C LEU A 118 7.74 -1.99 1.85
N VAL A 119 6.56 -1.67 1.32
CA VAL A 119 6.38 -0.69 0.24
C VAL A 119 5.31 0.39 0.54
N PHE A 120 4.97 0.62 1.80
CA PHE A 120 3.99 1.64 2.20
C PHE A 120 4.19 3.01 1.54
N PRO A 121 5.42 3.50 1.32
CA PRO A 121 5.61 4.77 0.64
C PRO A 121 4.98 4.86 -0.76
N LEU A 122 4.80 3.73 -1.45
CA LEU A 122 4.14 3.68 -2.76
C LEU A 122 2.61 3.74 -2.63
N HIS A 123 2.06 3.23 -1.53
CA HIS A 123 0.63 3.30 -1.21
C HIS A 123 0.13 4.73 -1.05
N LEU A 124 1.01 5.69 -0.74
CA LEU A 124 0.67 7.12 -0.74
C LEU A 124 0.13 7.61 -2.10
N VAL A 125 0.39 6.88 -3.17
CA VAL A 125 -0.09 7.19 -4.52
C VAL A 125 -1.05 6.11 -5.04
N TRP A 126 -0.83 4.85 -4.70
CA TRP A 126 -1.66 3.74 -5.19
C TRP A 126 -3.06 3.72 -4.57
N ASP A 127 -3.17 3.97 -3.26
CA ASP A 127 -4.43 3.84 -2.53
C ASP A 127 -5.29 5.11 -2.69
N SER A 128 -6.05 5.18 -3.77
CA SER A 128 -6.84 6.36 -4.13
C SER A 128 -7.89 6.75 -3.07
N SER A 129 -8.35 5.81 -2.24
CA SER A 129 -9.32 6.06 -1.17
C SER A 129 -8.70 6.70 0.08
N ALA A 130 -7.38 6.57 0.28
CA ALA A 130 -6.72 7.13 1.46
C ALA A 130 -6.60 8.66 1.35
N LYS A 131 -6.97 9.38 2.42
CA LYS A 131 -6.70 10.80 2.57
C LYS A 131 -5.26 11.00 3.04
N VAL A 132 -4.51 11.89 2.39
CA VAL A 132 -3.13 12.22 2.77
C VAL A 132 -3.02 13.70 3.05
N GLU A 133 -2.45 14.07 4.20
CA GLU A 133 -2.28 15.46 4.64
C GLU A 133 -0.85 15.69 5.17
N GLU A 134 -0.17 16.76 4.73
CA GLU A 134 1.07 17.22 5.32
C GLU A 134 0.74 18.25 6.40
N THR A 135 1.20 18.02 7.64
CA THR A 135 0.85 18.85 8.81
C THR A 135 2.03 19.66 9.35
N GLY A 136 3.12 19.77 8.58
CA GLY A 136 4.30 20.55 8.95
C GLY A 136 5.31 19.78 9.81
N MET A 137 6.16 20.52 10.53
CA MET A 137 7.25 19.97 11.35
C MET A 137 6.76 19.49 12.71
N HIS A 138 7.03 18.25 13.06
CA HIS A 138 6.69 17.66 14.35
C HIS A 138 7.91 16.92 14.95
N LYS A 139 7.94 16.81 16.28
CA LYS A 139 8.97 16.01 16.99
C LYS A 139 8.86 14.54 16.61
N LEU A 140 10.00 13.89 16.43
CA LEU A 140 10.08 12.45 16.24
C LEU A 140 9.57 11.71 17.47
N PRO A 141 8.68 10.70 17.32
CA PRO A 141 8.09 9.99 18.44
C PRO A 141 9.05 9.05 19.20
N LEU A 142 10.12 8.58 18.57
CA LEU A 142 11.15 7.72 19.18
C LEU A 142 12.49 8.41 19.28
N GLY A 143 12.87 9.20 18.28
CA GLY A 143 14.17 9.82 18.15
C GLY A 143 14.22 11.24 18.72
N LYS A 144 15.40 11.88 18.52
CA LYS A 144 15.60 13.30 18.79
C LYS A 144 15.47 14.09 17.48
N GLY A 145 14.89 15.29 17.58
CA GLY A 145 14.75 16.18 16.43
C GLY A 145 13.30 16.27 15.94
N SER A 146 13.14 16.75 14.73
CA SER A 146 11.84 16.97 14.09
C SER A 146 11.90 16.63 12.61
N ALA A 147 10.76 16.17 12.09
CA ALA A 147 10.58 15.84 10.67
C ALA A 147 9.22 16.33 10.19
N ARG A 148 9.01 16.37 8.89
CA ARG A 148 7.69 16.68 8.32
C ARG A 148 6.74 15.54 8.63
N ARG A 149 5.60 15.85 9.21
CA ARG A 149 4.57 14.84 9.50
C ARG A 149 3.57 14.78 8.35
N VAL A 150 3.38 13.58 7.81
CA VAL A 150 2.38 13.25 6.80
C VAL A 150 1.40 12.26 7.40
N VAL A 151 0.12 12.62 7.45
CA VAL A 151 -0.95 11.79 7.99
C VAL A 151 -1.68 11.11 6.85
N VAL A 152 -1.85 9.80 6.95
CA VAL A 152 -2.60 8.97 6.01
C VAL A 152 -3.79 8.37 6.74
N THR A 153 -5.00 8.61 6.26
CA THR A 153 -6.23 8.11 6.86
C THR A 153 -7.02 7.31 5.84
N TYR A 154 -7.34 6.08 6.18
CA TYR A 154 -8.17 5.21 5.36
C TYR A 154 -9.65 5.37 5.73
N PRO A 155 -10.59 5.14 4.78
CA PRO A 155 -12.02 5.11 5.07
C PRO A 155 -12.35 4.09 6.16
N SER A 156 -13.44 4.32 6.89
CA SER A 156 -13.88 3.42 7.97
C SER A 156 -14.52 2.13 7.45
N ASP A 157 -14.77 2.02 6.16
CA ASP A 157 -15.41 0.90 5.50
C ASP A 157 -14.59 0.40 4.31
N GLY A 158 -14.59 -0.91 4.14
CA GLY A 158 -13.93 -1.59 3.02
C GLY A 158 -12.41 -1.73 3.15
N GLY A 159 -11.83 -2.51 2.25
CA GLY A 159 -10.39 -2.76 2.19
C GLY A 159 -9.82 -3.58 3.34
N TYR A 160 -8.50 -3.57 3.48
CA TYR A 160 -7.75 -4.30 4.51
C TYR A 160 -7.42 -3.45 5.73
N ALA A 161 -7.63 -2.14 5.66
CA ALA A 161 -7.22 -1.18 6.68
C ALA A 161 -8.37 -0.22 7.07
N PRO A 162 -9.58 -0.70 7.41
CA PRO A 162 -10.73 0.14 7.65
C PRO A 162 -10.52 1.07 8.86
N GLY A 163 -10.56 2.38 8.62
CA GLY A 163 -10.35 3.41 9.63
C GLY A 163 -8.93 3.57 10.13
N ASP A 164 -7.97 2.80 9.62
CA ASP A 164 -6.58 2.88 10.04
C ASP A 164 -5.95 4.24 9.71
N THR A 165 -5.05 4.69 10.56
CA THR A 165 -4.26 5.90 10.31
C THR A 165 -2.77 5.64 10.51
N TRP A 166 -1.96 6.28 9.65
CA TRP A 166 -0.51 6.35 9.78
C TRP A 166 -0.04 7.80 9.87
N GLU A 167 0.89 8.06 10.75
CA GLU A 167 1.60 9.33 10.82
C GLU A 167 3.06 9.08 10.46
N LEU A 168 3.45 9.51 9.28
CA LEU A 168 4.80 9.33 8.75
C LEU A 168 5.65 10.56 9.12
N PHE A 169 6.82 10.35 9.68
CA PHE A 169 7.79 11.40 9.96
C PHE A 169 8.89 11.34 8.90
N VAL A 170 8.92 12.33 8.02
CA VAL A 170 9.65 12.31 6.75
C VAL A 170 10.80 13.30 6.79
N GLY A 171 12.01 12.82 6.57
CA GLY A 171 13.22 13.62 6.51
C GLY A 171 13.28 14.55 5.29
N ALA A 172 14.29 15.44 5.26
CA ALA A 172 14.51 16.36 4.14
C ALA A 172 14.80 15.63 2.82
N ASP A 173 15.26 14.39 2.88
CA ASP A 173 15.55 13.52 1.74
C ASP A 173 14.34 12.69 1.29
N ASN A 174 13.14 13.01 1.78
CA ASN A 174 11.89 12.31 1.56
C ASN A 174 11.87 10.85 2.03
N ARG A 175 12.79 10.43 2.90
CA ARG A 175 12.73 9.11 3.56
C ARG A 175 11.92 9.21 4.83
N ILE A 176 11.14 8.18 5.11
CA ILE A 176 10.45 8.00 6.39
C ILE A 176 11.52 7.68 7.43
N GLN A 177 11.53 8.37 8.55
CA GLN A 177 12.42 8.11 9.68
C GLN A 177 11.72 7.28 10.75
N GLU A 178 10.46 7.61 11.01
CA GLU A 178 9.62 6.96 12.00
C GLU A 178 8.17 7.01 11.53
N TRP A 179 7.35 6.13 12.05
CA TRP A 179 5.90 6.23 11.88
C TRP A 179 5.14 5.86 13.14
N ILE A 180 3.93 6.38 13.25
CA ILE A 180 2.91 5.94 14.20
C ILE A 180 1.82 5.25 13.39
N TYR A 181 1.35 4.11 13.86
CA TYR A 181 0.20 3.40 13.33
C TYR A 181 -0.90 3.33 14.38
N ASN A 182 -2.11 3.73 14.02
CA ASN A 182 -3.29 3.63 14.86
C ASN A 182 -4.32 2.74 14.18
N HIS A 183 -4.56 1.57 14.77
CA HIS A 183 -5.55 0.62 14.25
C HIS A 183 -6.97 1.15 14.43
N GLY A 184 -7.74 1.17 13.32
CA GLY A 184 -9.09 1.75 13.28
C GLY A 184 -9.15 3.21 13.72
N GLY A 185 -8.05 3.97 13.60
CA GLY A 185 -7.96 5.35 14.10
C GLY A 185 -8.02 5.47 15.64
N ASN A 186 -7.95 4.36 16.36
CA ASN A 186 -8.10 4.34 17.82
C ASN A 186 -6.76 4.58 18.53
N PRO A 187 -6.58 5.67 19.31
CA PRO A 187 -5.33 5.98 19.98
C PRO A 187 -4.93 4.97 21.06
N LYS A 188 -5.83 4.10 21.50
CA LYS A 188 -5.51 3.00 22.43
C LYS A 188 -4.81 1.82 21.75
N TRP A 189 -4.91 1.73 20.41
CA TRP A 189 -4.31 0.67 19.60
C TRP A 189 -3.23 1.28 18.70
N THR A 190 -2.24 1.90 19.35
CA THR A 190 -1.18 2.65 18.69
C THR A 190 0.15 1.92 18.82
N GLY A 191 0.84 1.76 17.72
CA GLY A 191 2.22 1.33 17.69
C GLY A 191 3.12 2.39 17.05
N VAL A 192 4.41 2.37 17.37
CA VAL A 192 5.38 3.30 16.83
C VAL A 192 6.68 2.58 16.49
N TRP A 193 7.22 2.83 15.30
CA TRP A 193 8.46 2.21 14.84
C TRP A 193 9.32 3.17 14.03
N SER A 194 10.63 2.93 14.10
CA SER A 194 11.63 3.54 13.22
C SER A 194 11.59 2.93 11.81
N TRP A 195 12.20 3.61 10.87
CA TRP A 195 12.50 3.13 9.53
C TRP A 195 14.01 3.21 9.33
N GLU A 196 14.68 2.06 9.33
CA GLU A 196 16.13 1.95 9.38
C GLU A 196 16.68 1.00 8.32
N ASP A 197 18.02 0.98 8.19
CA ASP A 197 18.75 0.07 7.29
C ASP A 197 18.23 0.12 5.86
N TYR A 198 18.22 1.32 5.30
CA TYR A 198 17.79 1.54 3.93
C TYR A 198 18.74 0.92 2.92
N LYS A 199 18.21 0.06 2.04
CA LYS A 199 18.91 -0.62 0.96
C LYS A 199 18.19 -0.45 -0.36
N ARG A 200 18.91 -0.65 -1.46
CA ARG A 200 18.29 -0.70 -2.80
C ARG A 200 18.20 -2.13 -3.30
N ALA A 201 16.97 -2.52 -3.71
CA ALA A 201 16.71 -3.73 -4.47
C ALA A 201 16.27 -3.31 -5.88
N GLY A 202 17.20 -3.31 -6.84
CA GLY A 202 16.99 -2.71 -8.15
C GLY A 202 16.57 -1.23 -8.03
N PRO A 203 15.43 -0.81 -8.59
CA PRO A 203 14.96 0.57 -8.49
C PRO A 203 14.34 0.93 -7.14
N LEU A 204 13.96 -0.06 -6.31
CA LEU A 204 13.30 0.18 -5.04
C LEU A 204 14.27 0.58 -3.94
N LEU A 205 13.90 1.58 -3.16
CA LEU A 205 14.49 1.89 -1.86
C LEU A 205 13.64 1.21 -0.79
N ILE A 206 14.25 0.36 0.02
CA ILE A 206 13.55 -0.43 1.04
C ILE A 206 14.20 -0.16 2.41
N SER A 207 13.35 0.02 3.44
CA SER A 207 13.79 -0.06 4.84
C SER A 207 13.74 -1.51 5.29
N LEU A 208 14.85 -2.04 5.77
CA LEU A 208 14.94 -3.45 6.15
C LEU A 208 14.70 -3.70 7.64
N ASN A 209 14.63 -2.66 8.47
CA ASN A 209 14.52 -2.82 9.91
C ASN A 209 13.66 -1.72 10.53
N HIS A 210 12.75 -2.14 11.40
CA HIS A 210 11.81 -1.28 12.10
C HIS A 210 11.78 -1.65 13.56
N ARG A 211 12.24 -0.75 14.43
CA ARG A 211 12.31 -0.96 15.88
C ARG A 211 11.43 0.05 16.59
N GLY A 212 10.76 -0.39 17.63
CA GLY A 212 9.90 0.51 18.38
C GLY A 212 9.09 -0.15 19.45
N ARG A 213 7.84 0.25 19.56
CA ARG A 213 6.84 -0.32 20.49
C ARG A 213 5.61 -0.73 19.71
N GLY A 214 5.20 -1.98 19.90
CA GLY A 214 3.95 -2.49 19.33
C GLY A 214 2.72 -1.88 20.00
N MET A 215 1.54 -2.19 19.49
CA MET A 215 0.25 -1.70 20.02
C MET A 215 -0.03 -2.08 21.49
N ASN A 216 0.66 -3.07 22.01
CA ASN A 216 0.63 -3.46 23.43
C ASN A 216 1.63 -2.67 24.29
N GLY A 217 2.31 -1.67 23.73
CA GLY A 217 3.33 -0.84 24.38
C GLY A 217 4.67 -1.52 24.62
N LYS A 218 4.82 -2.82 24.30
CA LYS A 218 6.07 -3.57 24.48
C LYS A 218 7.05 -3.32 23.34
N PRO A 219 8.37 -3.51 23.58
CA PRO A 219 9.34 -3.49 22.49
C PRO A 219 8.90 -4.37 21.32
N SER A 220 9.11 -3.90 20.10
CA SER A 220 8.76 -4.62 18.89
C SER A 220 9.79 -4.37 17.81
N ARG A 221 10.15 -5.44 17.09
CA ARG A 221 11.04 -5.37 15.95
C ARG A 221 10.44 -6.13 14.76
N VAL A 222 10.13 -5.40 13.70
CA VAL A 222 9.80 -5.93 12.39
C VAL A 222 11.01 -5.76 11.48
N PHE A 223 11.39 -6.80 10.72
CA PHE A 223 12.54 -6.71 9.82
C PHE A 223 12.38 -7.63 8.62
N PHE A 224 13.12 -7.30 7.56
CA PHE A 224 13.11 -8.06 6.32
C PHE A 224 14.45 -8.74 6.07
N THR A 225 14.39 -9.97 5.57
CA THR A 225 15.53 -10.71 5.02
C THR A 225 15.22 -11.15 3.59
N ASP A 226 16.23 -11.59 2.85
CA ASP A 226 16.10 -12.12 1.48
C ASP A 226 15.36 -11.21 0.49
N VAL A 227 15.41 -9.90 0.71
CA VAL A 227 14.78 -8.93 -0.19
C VAL A 227 15.53 -8.89 -1.52
N ALA A 228 14.81 -9.15 -2.59
CA ALA A 228 15.33 -9.09 -3.95
C ALA A 228 14.21 -8.79 -4.95
N VAL A 229 14.57 -8.19 -6.08
CA VAL A 229 13.65 -7.96 -7.20
C VAL A 229 14.18 -8.63 -8.46
N GLU A 230 13.26 -9.04 -9.31
CA GLU A 230 13.54 -9.44 -10.68
C GLU A 230 12.98 -8.39 -11.62
N LEU A 231 13.77 -7.97 -12.59
CA LEU A 231 13.41 -6.93 -13.53
C LEU A 231 12.96 -7.52 -14.87
N ALA A 232 12.09 -6.81 -15.56
CA ALA A 232 11.60 -7.16 -16.89
C ALA A 232 12.76 -7.49 -17.84
N GLY A 233 12.61 -8.57 -18.59
CA GLY A 233 13.62 -9.05 -19.55
C GLY A 233 14.86 -9.69 -18.93
N LYS A 234 14.88 -9.91 -17.60
CA LYS A 234 16.01 -10.54 -16.88
C LYS A 234 15.54 -11.74 -16.05
N ALA A 235 14.83 -12.66 -16.68
CA ALA A 235 14.26 -13.83 -16.02
C ALA A 235 15.29 -14.58 -15.15
N ASN A 236 14.91 -14.90 -13.90
CA ASN A 236 15.70 -15.59 -12.89
C ASN A 236 16.97 -14.83 -12.41
N ALA A 237 17.12 -13.56 -12.76
CA ALA A 237 18.21 -12.71 -12.32
C ALA A 237 17.76 -11.82 -11.14
N TRP A 238 17.87 -12.34 -9.92
CA TRP A 238 17.49 -11.62 -8.71
C TRP A 238 18.52 -10.56 -8.32
N VAL A 239 18.09 -9.31 -8.24
CA VAL A 239 18.87 -8.19 -7.71
C VAL A 239 18.55 -8.05 -6.22
N LYS A 240 19.50 -8.50 -5.38
CA LYS A 240 19.36 -8.44 -3.92
C LYS A 240 19.45 -7.02 -3.38
N ALA A 241 18.76 -6.76 -2.27
CA ALA A 241 18.90 -5.52 -1.51
C ALA A 241 20.33 -5.39 -0.95
N ARG A 242 20.97 -4.25 -1.19
CA ARG A 242 22.34 -3.94 -0.76
C ARG A 242 22.58 -2.44 -0.60
#